data_df88bcffe2e4cae7434b123dd6ec8990
#
_entry.id   df88bcffe2e4cae7434b123dd6ec8990
#
_cell.length_a   1.000
_cell.length_b   1.000
_cell.length_c   1.000
_cell.angle_alpha   90.00
_cell.angle_beta   90.00
_cell.angle_gamma   90.00
#
_symmetry.space_group_name_H-M   'P 1'
#
loop_
_entity.id
_entity.type
_entity.pdbx_description
1 polymer ?
#
loop_
_entity_poly.entity_id
_entity_poly.type
_entity_poly.pdbx_seq_one_letter_code
_entity_poly.pdbx_strand_id
1 'polypeptide(L)'
;MTAEKNGLFDEVLKKLKRHDSWVILCHENPDGDTLGSAFALYSLGKREGKSVMIVCPDSLPDTFSFFPHAAELRVTKSLPAGEVRNALLAAVDISTEKRTLANMPELLSACADSVNIDHHGDNTMFAATNLVVPRASATAEIITALLSAYGKGITEGEASALYTALVTDNGNFRYNSTSVESHGCAQLLLEAGAKPTEIDDRINENMTDKILRLWGLALSRTELFAGGKCALFWLRGFEIDGADADSNALDGLINMLMRIKGVKVALFLAEKNGNNKLSVRSRAPYSARDLASRFGGGGHQNAAGAKISGGFEDTLASVKKEAEKYVAFGNTSAQ
;
A
#
# COMPACT_ATOMS: atom_id res chain seq x y z
N MET A 1 11.62 -19.26 -7.47
CA MET A 1 12.42 -18.79 -6.29
C MET A 1 13.81 -19.37 -6.36
N THR A 2 14.84 -18.69 -5.82
CA THR A 2 16.21 -19.25 -5.69
C THR A 2 16.22 -20.35 -4.61
N ALA A 3 17.22 -21.23 -4.59
CA ALA A 3 17.34 -22.31 -3.59
C ALA A 3 17.35 -21.77 -2.15
N GLU A 4 18.00 -20.62 -1.90
CA GLU A 4 18.02 -19.94 -0.61
C GLU A 4 16.62 -19.46 -0.20
N LYS A 5 15.84 -18.87 -1.12
CA LYS A 5 14.47 -18.43 -0.84
C LYS A 5 13.52 -19.60 -0.62
N ASN A 6 13.76 -20.75 -1.25
CA ASN A 6 13.02 -21.97 -0.96
C ASN A 6 13.28 -22.44 0.48
N GLY A 7 14.51 -22.35 0.98
CA GLY A 7 14.84 -22.67 2.38
C GLY A 7 14.13 -21.76 3.37
N LEU A 8 14.09 -20.44 3.11
CA LEU A 8 13.38 -19.47 3.97
C LEU A 8 11.87 -19.68 3.93
N PHE A 9 11.31 -20.00 2.77
CA PHE A 9 9.90 -20.33 2.61
C PHE A 9 9.52 -21.55 3.47
N ASP A 10 10.30 -22.64 3.38
CA ASP A 10 10.10 -23.84 4.18
C ASP A 10 10.23 -23.55 5.70
N GLU A 11 11.15 -22.67 6.07
CA GLU A 11 11.34 -22.26 7.46
C GLU A 11 10.13 -21.50 8.00
N VAL A 12 9.62 -20.50 7.25
CA VAL A 12 8.40 -19.77 7.62
C VAL A 12 7.22 -20.74 7.75
N LEU A 13 7.05 -21.65 6.78
CA LEU A 13 5.98 -22.65 6.81
C LEU A 13 6.09 -23.57 8.05
N LYS A 14 7.30 -23.99 8.43
CA LYS A 14 7.54 -24.78 9.65
C LYS A 14 7.19 -23.97 10.90
N LYS A 15 7.56 -22.70 10.98
CA LYS A 15 7.24 -21.83 12.11
C LYS A 15 5.73 -21.63 12.25
N LEU A 16 5.02 -21.36 11.16
CA LEU A 16 3.56 -21.26 11.14
C LEU A 16 2.90 -22.56 11.63
N LYS A 17 3.40 -23.73 11.22
CA LYS A 17 2.86 -25.04 11.69
C LYS A 17 3.18 -25.31 13.15
N ARG A 18 4.38 -24.96 13.63
CA ARG A 18 4.89 -25.29 14.98
C ARG A 18 4.24 -24.47 16.08
N HIS A 19 4.00 -23.17 15.86
CA HIS A 19 3.48 -22.28 16.89
C HIS A 19 1.96 -22.30 16.94
N ASP A 20 1.39 -22.49 18.14
CA ASP A 20 -0.06 -22.49 18.37
C ASP A 20 -0.63 -21.10 18.66
N SER A 21 0.23 -20.11 18.89
CA SER A 21 -0.16 -18.71 19.09
C SER A 21 0.54 -17.82 18.10
N TRP A 22 -0.21 -16.97 17.37
CA TRP A 22 0.31 -16.02 16.40
C TRP A 22 -0.18 -14.61 16.71
N VAL A 23 0.73 -13.63 16.58
CA VAL A 23 0.41 -12.21 16.55
C VAL A 23 0.82 -11.68 15.17
N ILE A 24 -0.18 -11.34 14.36
CA ILE A 24 0.01 -10.88 12.99
C ILE A 24 -0.04 -9.35 12.99
N LEU A 25 0.99 -8.71 12.44
CA LEU A 25 1.13 -7.26 12.40
C LEU A 25 0.97 -6.74 10.98
N CYS A 26 0.19 -5.66 10.84
CA CYS A 26 0.08 -4.84 9.66
C CYS A 26 0.94 -3.58 9.79
N HIS A 27 1.23 -2.89 8.67
CA HIS A 27 1.91 -1.60 8.70
C HIS A 27 0.97 -0.43 9.03
N GLU A 28 1.54 0.71 9.42
CA GLU A 28 0.81 1.98 9.56
C GLU A 28 0.24 2.47 8.22
N ASN A 29 -0.89 3.18 8.25
CA ASN A 29 -1.65 3.56 7.05
C ASN A 29 -1.90 2.34 6.14
N PRO A 30 -2.62 1.33 6.65
CA PRO A 30 -2.73 0.03 6.01
C PRO A 30 -3.46 0.13 4.67
N ASP A 31 -2.94 -0.59 3.70
CA ASP A 31 -3.52 -0.74 2.36
C ASP A 31 -4.10 -2.15 2.15
N GLY A 32 -4.51 -2.43 0.91
CA GLY A 32 -5.10 -3.72 0.58
C GLY A 32 -4.13 -4.88 0.69
N ASP A 33 -2.82 -4.67 0.45
CA ASP A 33 -1.85 -5.77 0.48
C ASP A 33 -1.55 -6.21 1.91
N THR A 34 -1.17 -5.27 2.81
CA THR A 34 -0.94 -5.65 4.21
C THR A 34 -2.18 -6.25 4.86
N LEU A 35 -3.38 -5.65 4.65
CA LEU A 35 -4.62 -6.12 5.26
C LEU A 35 -5.08 -7.46 4.69
N GLY A 36 -5.19 -7.57 3.36
CA GLY A 36 -5.66 -8.81 2.74
C GLY A 36 -4.75 -10.00 3.02
N SER A 37 -3.44 -9.78 2.99
CA SER A 37 -2.43 -10.78 3.35
C SER A 37 -2.51 -11.19 4.83
N ALA A 38 -2.64 -10.20 5.74
CA ALA A 38 -2.75 -10.48 7.18
C ALA A 38 -4.07 -11.18 7.53
N PHE A 39 -5.22 -10.76 6.97
CA PHE A 39 -6.51 -11.42 7.22
C PHE A 39 -6.57 -12.84 6.67
N ALA A 40 -5.96 -13.11 5.51
CA ALA A 40 -5.87 -14.48 4.99
C ALA A 40 -5.04 -15.38 5.92
N LEU A 41 -3.91 -14.88 6.42
CA LEU A 41 -3.09 -15.61 7.38
C LEU A 41 -3.81 -15.79 8.72
N TYR A 42 -4.54 -14.76 9.19
CA TYR A 42 -5.39 -14.84 10.39
C TYR A 42 -6.46 -15.89 10.24
N SER A 43 -7.19 -15.91 9.13
CA SER A 43 -8.23 -16.91 8.83
C SER A 43 -7.69 -18.34 8.85
N LEU A 44 -6.53 -18.57 8.20
CA LEU A 44 -5.84 -19.85 8.26
C LEU A 44 -5.57 -20.28 9.72
N GLY A 45 -5.00 -19.40 10.53
CA GLY A 45 -4.70 -19.72 11.93
C GLY A 45 -5.95 -20.04 12.75
N LYS A 46 -7.04 -19.28 12.58
CA LYS A 46 -8.33 -19.52 13.26
C LYS A 46 -8.90 -20.89 12.91
N ARG A 47 -8.95 -21.26 11.62
CA ARG A 47 -9.51 -22.56 11.19
C ARG A 47 -8.62 -23.75 11.54
N GLU A 48 -7.32 -23.52 11.80
CA GLU A 48 -6.39 -24.53 12.34
C GLU A 48 -6.43 -24.60 13.88
N GLY A 49 -7.34 -23.88 14.53
CA GLY A 49 -7.53 -23.90 15.99
C GLY A 49 -6.45 -23.17 16.78
N LYS A 50 -5.67 -22.31 16.13
CA LYS A 50 -4.61 -21.54 16.79
C LYS A 50 -5.17 -20.32 17.52
N SER A 51 -4.45 -19.85 18.54
CA SER A 51 -4.70 -18.56 19.18
C SER A 51 -4.10 -17.47 18.31
N VAL A 52 -4.93 -16.71 17.57
CA VAL A 52 -4.44 -15.72 16.63
C VAL A 52 -4.97 -14.33 16.98
N MET A 53 -4.08 -13.34 16.96
CA MET A 53 -4.39 -11.91 17.08
C MET A 53 -3.91 -11.21 15.82
N ILE A 54 -4.72 -10.30 15.26
CA ILE A 54 -4.33 -9.40 14.18
C ILE A 54 -4.31 -7.97 14.69
N VAL A 55 -3.24 -7.24 14.43
CA VAL A 55 -2.99 -5.90 15.00
C VAL A 55 -2.51 -4.95 13.93
N CYS A 56 -3.08 -3.75 13.95
CA CYS A 56 -2.66 -2.65 13.10
C CYS A 56 -2.49 -1.35 13.93
N PRO A 57 -1.49 -0.51 13.64
CA PRO A 57 -1.37 0.80 14.27
C PRO A 57 -2.53 1.75 13.99
N ASP A 58 -3.18 1.61 12.84
CA ASP A 58 -4.24 2.48 12.35
C ASP A 58 -5.53 1.70 12.07
N SER A 59 -6.63 2.43 11.99
CA SER A 59 -7.95 1.85 11.73
C SER A 59 -8.03 1.24 10.33
N LEU A 60 -8.86 0.21 10.23
CA LEU A 60 -9.23 -0.39 8.95
C LEU A 60 -9.94 0.66 8.08
N PRO A 61 -9.49 0.93 6.85
CA PRO A 61 -10.27 1.72 5.91
C PRO A 61 -11.60 1.04 5.58
N ASP A 62 -12.68 1.82 5.49
CA ASP A 62 -14.03 1.31 5.21
C ASP A 62 -14.10 0.47 3.94
N THR A 63 -13.29 0.81 2.95
CA THR A 63 -13.13 0.08 1.69
C THR A 63 -12.80 -1.40 1.88
N PHE A 64 -12.12 -1.77 2.99
CA PHE A 64 -11.72 -3.15 3.29
C PHE A 64 -12.55 -3.80 4.40
N SER A 65 -13.64 -3.16 4.84
CA SER A 65 -14.53 -3.68 5.89
C SER A 65 -15.20 -5.02 5.54
N PHE A 66 -15.19 -5.40 4.29
CA PHE A 66 -15.73 -6.67 3.79
C PHE A 66 -14.80 -7.88 3.99
N PHE A 67 -13.55 -7.66 4.40
CA PHE A 67 -12.63 -8.76 4.65
C PHE A 67 -13.14 -9.69 5.74
N PRO A 68 -12.92 -11.02 5.63
CA PRO A 68 -13.27 -11.93 6.69
C PRO A 68 -12.54 -11.53 7.98
N HIS A 69 -13.26 -11.55 9.10
CA HIS A 69 -12.72 -11.15 10.40
C HIS A 69 -12.32 -9.69 10.57
N ALA A 70 -12.77 -8.78 9.70
CA ALA A 70 -12.45 -7.35 9.77
C ALA A 70 -12.73 -6.74 11.16
N ALA A 71 -13.82 -7.15 11.80
CA ALA A 71 -14.20 -6.70 13.14
C ALA A 71 -13.26 -7.19 14.27
N GLU A 72 -12.40 -8.17 14.00
CA GLU A 72 -11.44 -8.70 14.96
C GLU A 72 -10.09 -7.99 14.94
N LEU A 73 -9.92 -6.99 14.03
CA LEU A 73 -8.71 -6.18 13.96
C LEU A 73 -8.54 -5.34 15.23
N ARG A 74 -7.45 -5.57 15.95
CA ARG A 74 -7.07 -4.75 17.09
C ARG A 74 -6.28 -3.54 16.63
N VAL A 75 -6.85 -2.36 16.83
CA VAL A 75 -6.19 -1.09 16.49
C VAL A 75 -5.47 -0.56 17.73
N THR A 76 -4.13 -0.48 17.66
CA THR A 76 -3.30 0.08 18.74
C THR A 76 -1.92 0.48 18.23
N LYS A 77 -1.32 1.50 18.83
CA LYS A 77 0.06 1.93 18.50
C LYS A 77 1.14 1.11 19.23
N SER A 78 0.76 0.29 20.24
CA SER A 78 1.70 -0.56 20.99
C SER A 78 0.99 -1.73 21.61
N LEU A 79 1.72 -2.82 21.88
CA LEU A 79 1.25 -4.00 22.60
C LEU A 79 2.11 -4.24 23.86
N PRO A 80 1.51 -4.72 24.96
CA PRO A 80 2.27 -5.24 26.08
C PRO A 80 3.15 -6.43 25.65
N ALA A 81 4.43 -6.44 26.00
CA ALA A 81 5.35 -7.53 25.66
C ALA A 81 4.90 -8.91 26.17
N GLY A 82 4.09 -8.96 27.22
CA GLY A 82 3.49 -10.19 27.74
C GLY A 82 2.55 -10.89 26.75
N GLU A 83 1.90 -10.13 25.85
CA GLU A 83 0.94 -10.69 24.88
C GLU A 83 1.63 -11.46 23.74
N VAL A 84 2.91 -11.21 23.48
CA VAL A 84 3.68 -11.87 22.43
C VAL A 84 4.61 -12.97 22.94
N ARG A 85 4.79 -13.11 24.26
CA ARG A 85 5.84 -13.94 24.87
C ARG A 85 5.87 -15.40 24.38
N ASN A 86 4.72 -15.99 24.13
CA ASN A 86 4.58 -17.36 23.65
C ASN A 86 4.09 -17.45 22.20
N ALA A 87 4.10 -16.34 21.49
CA ALA A 87 3.57 -16.24 20.14
C ALA A 87 4.67 -16.16 19.08
N LEU A 88 4.34 -16.65 17.88
CA LEU A 88 5.02 -16.27 16.66
C LEU A 88 4.56 -14.86 16.27
N LEU A 89 5.48 -13.93 16.23
CA LEU A 89 5.24 -12.57 15.74
C LEU A 89 5.43 -12.55 14.22
N ALA A 90 4.34 -12.38 13.48
CA ALA A 90 4.33 -12.39 12.01
C ALA A 90 4.09 -10.98 11.48
N ALA A 91 5.12 -10.33 11.01
CA ALA A 91 5.04 -9.06 10.30
C ALA A 91 4.70 -9.32 8.83
N VAL A 92 3.64 -8.70 8.32
CA VAL A 92 3.13 -8.93 6.97
C VAL A 92 3.14 -7.61 6.20
N ASP A 93 3.87 -7.59 5.09
CA ASP A 93 4.02 -6.42 4.23
C ASP A 93 4.64 -5.21 4.94
N ILE A 94 5.65 -5.47 5.76
CA ILE A 94 6.33 -4.45 6.57
C ILE A 94 7.80 -4.39 6.17
N SER A 95 8.24 -3.30 5.52
CA SER A 95 9.62 -3.12 5.07
C SER A 95 10.59 -2.78 6.19
N THR A 96 10.11 -2.13 7.27
CA THR A 96 10.94 -1.72 8.42
C THR A 96 10.12 -1.74 9.69
N GLU A 97 10.78 -2.07 10.82
CA GLU A 97 10.17 -2.10 12.15
C GLU A 97 9.53 -0.77 12.58
N LYS A 98 9.89 0.33 11.91
CA LYS A 98 9.35 1.67 12.20
C LYS A 98 7.97 1.90 11.60
N ARG A 99 7.55 1.08 10.66
CA ARG A 99 6.27 1.23 9.96
C ARG A 99 5.11 0.46 10.61
N THR A 100 5.31 -0.06 11.80
CA THR A 100 4.28 -0.78 12.56
C THR A 100 4.21 -0.27 14.01
N LEU A 101 4.05 -1.14 15.00
CA LEU A 101 3.89 -0.75 16.39
C LEU A 101 5.12 -0.01 16.94
N ALA A 102 4.88 1.05 17.72
CA ALA A 102 5.94 1.93 18.23
C ALA A 102 6.97 1.19 19.10
N ASN A 103 6.57 0.09 19.75
CA ASN A 103 7.45 -0.72 20.60
C ASN A 103 7.92 -2.02 19.94
N MET A 104 8.01 -2.06 18.61
CA MET A 104 8.40 -3.25 17.85
C MET A 104 9.70 -3.90 18.33
N PRO A 105 10.80 -3.16 18.66
CA PRO A 105 12.03 -3.77 19.18
C PRO A 105 11.83 -4.53 20.50
N GLU A 106 10.96 -4.03 21.38
CA GLU A 106 10.59 -4.73 22.61
C GLU A 106 9.82 -6.02 22.32
N LEU A 107 8.87 -5.98 21.37
CA LEU A 107 8.10 -7.16 20.99
C LEU A 107 8.96 -8.24 20.36
N LEU A 108 9.90 -7.87 19.48
CA LEU A 108 10.87 -8.80 18.87
C LEU A 108 11.77 -9.48 19.91
N SER A 109 12.13 -8.76 20.97
CA SER A 109 12.92 -9.32 22.06
C SER A 109 12.13 -10.24 22.99
N ALA A 110 10.81 -10.05 23.06
CA ALA A 110 9.93 -10.76 24.00
C ALA A 110 9.21 -11.97 23.37
N CYS A 111 8.99 -11.98 22.06
CA CYS A 111 8.24 -13.04 21.37
C CYS A 111 9.00 -14.38 21.37
N ALA A 112 8.26 -15.48 21.19
CA ALA A 112 8.86 -16.83 21.13
C ALA A 112 9.67 -17.02 19.83
N ASP A 113 9.22 -16.42 18.75
CA ASP A 113 9.87 -16.41 17.42
C ASP A 113 9.28 -15.30 16.56
N SER A 114 9.95 -14.93 15.46
CA SER A 114 9.43 -13.92 14.53
C SER A 114 9.68 -14.25 13.08
N VAL A 115 8.74 -13.84 12.24
CA VAL A 115 8.85 -13.89 10.77
C VAL A 115 8.46 -12.54 10.18
N ASN A 116 9.12 -12.16 9.11
CA ASN A 116 8.69 -11.06 8.24
C ASN A 116 8.44 -11.62 6.84
N ILE A 117 7.23 -11.41 6.32
CA ILE A 117 6.81 -11.86 4.99
C ILE A 117 6.51 -10.59 4.20
N ASP A 118 7.34 -10.32 3.17
CA ASP A 118 7.31 -9.02 2.51
C ASP A 118 7.82 -9.10 1.06
N HIS A 119 7.48 -8.08 0.26
CA HIS A 119 7.97 -7.94 -1.10
C HIS A 119 8.78 -6.65 -1.34
N HIS A 120 8.94 -5.79 -0.35
CA HIS A 120 9.67 -4.55 -0.48
C HIS A 120 11.18 -4.76 -0.64
N GLY A 121 11.78 -4.15 -1.68
CA GLY A 121 13.21 -4.29 -1.97
C GLY A 121 14.16 -3.58 -1.00
N ASP A 122 13.63 -2.67 -0.19
CA ASP A 122 14.34 -1.91 0.85
C ASP A 122 14.09 -2.45 2.26
N ASN A 123 13.59 -3.68 2.38
CA ASN A 123 13.32 -4.33 3.66
C ASN A 123 14.58 -4.42 4.53
N THR A 124 14.44 -4.04 5.81
CA THR A 124 15.55 -4.00 6.79
C THR A 124 15.87 -5.36 7.43
N MET A 125 15.16 -6.42 7.07
CA MET A 125 15.37 -7.80 7.56
C MET A 125 15.34 -7.92 9.09
N PHE A 126 14.38 -7.29 9.75
CA PHE A 126 14.35 -7.08 11.20
C PHE A 126 13.85 -8.28 12.03
N ALA A 127 13.21 -9.27 11.40
CA ALA A 127 12.71 -10.46 12.09
C ALA A 127 13.77 -11.57 12.18
N ALA A 128 13.53 -12.59 12.99
CA ALA A 128 14.40 -13.76 13.06
C ALA A 128 14.47 -14.54 11.74
N THR A 129 13.35 -14.62 11.02
CA THR A 129 13.29 -15.17 9.65
C THR A 129 12.60 -14.17 8.73
N ASN A 130 13.25 -13.81 7.63
CA ASN A 130 12.76 -12.81 6.70
C ASN A 130 12.55 -13.43 5.31
N LEU A 131 11.29 -13.70 4.96
CA LEU A 131 10.91 -14.16 3.63
C LEU A 131 10.56 -12.94 2.77
N VAL A 132 11.57 -12.32 2.20
CA VAL A 132 11.42 -11.12 1.36
C VAL A 132 11.63 -11.48 -0.11
N VAL A 133 10.63 -11.19 -0.95
CA VAL A 133 10.62 -11.55 -2.38
C VAL A 133 10.38 -10.29 -3.23
N PRO A 134 11.39 -9.45 -3.50
CA PRO A 134 11.23 -8.15 -4.19
C PRO A 134 10.68 -8.21 -5.63
N ARG A 135 10.65 -9.39 -6.23
CA ARG A 135 10.06 -9.60 -7.57
C ARG A 135 8.56 -9.92 -7.52
N ALA A 136 8.01 -10.25 -6.34
CA ALA A 136 6.57 -10.44 -6.19
C ALA A 136 5.88 -9.09 -6.36
N SER A 137 4.74 -9.07 -7.02
CA SER A 137 4.00 -7.82 -7.25
C SER A 137 3.20 -7.38 -6.04
N ALA A 138 3.06 -8.25 -5.04
CA ALA A 138 2.38 -8.04 -3.78
C ALA A 138 2.83 -9.10 -2.77
N THR A 139 2.76 -8.81 -1.47
CA THR A 139 2.96 -9.80 -0.40
C THR A 139 1.92 -10.91 -0.48
N ALA A 140 0.74 -10.62 -1.01
CA ALA A 140 -0.31 -11.60 -1.29
C ALA A 140 0.15 -12.80 -2.13
N GLU A 141 1.09 -12.64 -3.08
CA GLU A 141 1.63 -13.76 -3.84
C GLU A 141 2.36 -14.76 -2.93
N ILE A 142 3.12 -14.24 -1.97
CA ILE A 142 3.90 -15.05 -1.03
C ILE A 142 2.97 -15.77 -0.06
N ILE A 143 1.97 -15.05 0.47
CA ILE A 143 0.96 -15.63 1.38
C ILE A 143 0.12 -16.68 0.66
N THR A 144 -0.30 -16.45 -0.59
CA THR A 144 -1.02 -17.46 -1.39
C THR A 144 -0.22 -18.75 -1.54
N ALA A 145 1.08 -18.63 -1.82
CA ALA A 145 1.97 -19.78 -1.91
C ALA A 145 2.11 -20.50 -0.55
N LEU A 146 2.23 -19.75 0.56
CA LEU A 146 2.31 -20.31 1.90
C LEU A 146 1.01 -21.05 2.31
N LEU A 147 -0.16 -20.46 2.03
CA LEU A 147 -1.44 -21.11 2.30
C LEU A 147 -1.61 -22.41 1.48
N SER A 148 -1.24 -22.37 0.21
CA SER A 148 -1.25 -23.55 -0.67
C SER A 148 -0.32 -24.66 -0.14
N ALA A 149 0.90 -24.31 0.27
CA ALA A 149 1.90 -25.25 0.81
C ALA A 149 1.55 -25.72 2.24
N TYR A 150 0.73 -24.97 2.97
CA TYR A 150 0.24 -25.39 4.27
C TYR A 150 -0.63 -26.64 4.15
N GLY A 151 -1.30 -26.82 3.01
CA GLY A 151 -1.97 -28.08 2.64
C GLY A 151 -3.41 -28.20 3.12
N LYS A 152 -4.06 -27.09 3.45
CA LYS A 152 -5.46 -27.07 3.93
C LYS A 152 -6.44 -26.41 2.93
N GLY A 153 -5.97 -26.11 1.73
CA GLY A 153 -6.70 -25.34 0.74
C GLY A 153 -6.83 -23.86 1.11
N ILE A 154 -7.33 -23.07 0.20
CA ILE A 154 -7.64 -21.64 0.40
C ILE A 154 -9.17 -21.50 0.40
N THR A 155 -9.75 -20.87 1.39
CA THR A 155 -11.20 -20.62 1.46
C THR A 155 -11.57 -19.44 0.55
N GLU A 156 -12.86 -19.33 0.16
CA GLU A 156 -13.37 -18.19 -0.62
C GLU A 156 -13.06 -16.84 0.03
N GLY A 157 -13.18 -16.74 1.37
CA GLY A 157 -12.87 -15.52 2.10
C GLY A 157 -11.38 -15.18 2.08
N GLU A 158 -10.49 -16.16 2.26
CA GLU A 158 -9.04 -16.00 2.13
C GLU A 158 -8.66 -15.61 0.68
N ALA A 159 -9.27 -16.26 -0.29
CA ALA A 159 -9.06 -15.98 -1.69
C ALA A 159 -9.49 -14.55 -2.07
N SER A 160 -10.64 -14.09 -1.56
CA SER A 160 -11.13 -12.73 -1.80
C SER A 160 -10.20 -11.67 -1.17
N ALA A 161 -9.72 -11.90 0.06
CA ALA A 161 -8.78 -11.01 0.73
C ALA A 161 -7.44 -10.94 -0.03
N LEU A 162 -6.88 -12.07 -0.43
CA LEU A 162 -5.62 -12.15 -1.18
C LEU A 162 -5.75 -11.60 -2.61
N TYR A 163 -6.87 -11.80 -3.27
CA TYR A 163 -7.11 -11.23 -4.60
C TYR A 163 -7.21 -9.70 -4.52
N THR A 164 -7.89 -9.17 -3.50
CA THR A 164 -7.93 -7.73 -3.24
C THR A 164 -6.52 -7.18 -3.01
N ALA A 165 -5.73 -7.84 -2.17
CA ALA A 165 -4.34 -7.49 -1.89
C ALA A 165 -3.51 -7.44 -3.19
N LEU A 166 -3.60 -8.47 -4.00
CA LEU A 166 -2.88 -8.58 -5.28
C LEU A 166 -3.24 -7.45 -6.25
N VAL A 167 -4.54 -7.17 -6.45
CA VAL A 167 -4.96 -6.19 -7.45
C VAL A 167 -4.77 -4.75 -7.00
N THR A 168 -4.83 -4.47 -5.70
CA THR A 168 -4.57 -3.12 -5.19
C THR A 168 -3.11 -2.74 -5.35
N ASP A 169 -2.18 -3.64 -5.08
CA ASP A 169 -0.75 -3.34 -5.12
C ASP A 169 -0.16 -3.37 -6.55
N ASN A 170 -0.62 -4.26 -7.42
CA ASN A 170 -0.18 -4.30 -8.82
C ASN A 170 -1.00 -3.42 -9.77
N GLY A 171 -1.93 -2.61 -9.21
CA GLY A 171 -2.77 -1.68 -9.97
C GLY A 171 -3.69 -2.39 -10.97
N ASN A 172 -4.30 -3.49 -10.56
CA ASN A 172 -5.14 -4.34 -11.40
C ASN A 172 -4.37 -4.82 -12.65
N PHE A 173 -3.19 -5.39 -12.42
CA PHE A 173 -2.25 -5.94 -13.43
C PHE A 173 -1.71 -4.90 -14.42
N ARG A 174 -1.68 -3.61 -14.06
CA ARG A 174 -1.18 -2.53 -14.95
C ARG A 174 0.23 -2.07 -14.65
N TYR A 175 0.77 -2.41 -13.48
CA TYR A 175 2.10 -1.96 -13.08
C TYR A 175 3.20 -2.90 -13.59
N ASN A 176 4.42 -2.39 -13.67
CA ASN A 176 5.59 -3.15 -14.14
C ASN A 176 5.98 -4.30 -13.21
N SER A 177 5.48 -4.32 -11.98
CA SER A 177 5.62 -5.43 -11.04
C SER A 177 4.83 -6.67 -11.44
N THR A 178 3.79 -6.52 -12.28
CA THR A 178 2.98 -7.64 -12.77
C THR A 178 3.82 -8.64 -13.55
N SER A 179 3.74 -9.90 -13.19
CA SER A 179 4.53 -11.00 -13.74
C SER A 179 3.66 -12.21 -14.12
N VAL A 180 4.26 -13.24 -14.66
CA VAL A 180 3.60 -14.54 -14.89
C VAL A 180 3.14 -15.13 -13.56
N GLU A 181 3.95 -14.98 -12.51
CA GLU A 181 3.64 -15.43 -11.16
C GLU A 181 2.42 -14.71 -10.57
N SER A 182 2.26 -13.39 -10.83
CA SER A 182 1.08 -12.61 -10.44
C SER A 182 -0.21 -13.16 -11.06
N HIS A 183 -0.18 -13.49 -12.35
CA HIS A 183 -1.33 -14.11 -13.04
C HIS A 183 -1.58 -15.54 -12.56
N GLY A 184 -0.53 -16.31 -12.28
CA GLY A 184 -0.65 -17.64 -11.67
C GLY A 184 -1.28 -17.60 -10.28
N CYS A 185 -0.89 -16.60 -9.46
CA CYS A 185 -1.51 -16.34 -8.17
C CYS A 185 -2.99 -16.01 -8.34
N ALA A 186 -3.35 -15.09 -9.25
CA ALA A 186 -4.74 -14.74 -9.54
C ALA A 186 -5.55 -15.97 -9.97
N GLN A 187 -5.01 -16.84 -10.82
CA GLN A 187 -5.67 -18.09 -11.23
C GLN A 187 -6.03 -18.95 -10.01
N LEU A 188 -5.06 -19.20 -9.12
CA LEU A 188 -5.28 -20.01 -7.91
C LEU A 188 -6.37 -19.39 -7.01
N LEU A 189 -6.39 -18.07 -6.88
CA LEU A 189 -7.37 -17.37 -6.06
C LEU A 189 -8.78 -17.42 -6.69
N LEU A 190 -8.88 -17.35 -8.02
CA LEU A 190 -10.16 -17.53 -8.73
C LEU A 190 -10.67 -18.96 -8.59
N GLU A 191 -9.80 -19.96 -8.72
CA GLU A 191 -10.13 -21.37 -8.51
C GLU A 191 -10.60 -21.63 -7.06
N ALA A 192 -10.08 -20.85 -6.09
CA ALA A 192 -10.49 -20.89 -4.68
C ALA A 192 -11.77 -20.08 -4.39
N GLY A 193 -12.37 -19.43 -5.41
CA GLY A 193 -13.67 -18.77 -5.31
C GLY A 193 -13.64 -17.25 -5.17
N ALA A 194 -12.49 -16.58 -5.35
CA ALA A 194 -12.47 -15.12 -5.43
C ALA A 194 -13.32 -14.61 -6.59
N LYS A 195 -14.07 -13.54 -6.35
CA LYS A 195 -15.01 -12.96 -7.32
C LYS A 195 -14.56 -11.55 -7.72
N PRO A 196 -13.82 -11.39 -8.81
CA PRO A 196 -13.23 -10.10 -9.21
C PRO A 196 -14.23 -8.96 -9.29
N THR A 197 -15.43 -9.18 -9.84
CA THR A 197 -16.45 -8.15 -9.96
C THR A 197 -16.92 -7.67 -8.59
N GLU A 198 -17.27 -8.58 -7.67
CA GLU A 198 -17.69 -8.20 -6.31
C GLU A 198 -16.57 -7.47 -5.54
N ILE A 199 -15.31 -7.84 -5.80
CA ILE A 199 -14.14 -7.19 -5.19
C ILE A 199 -13.95 -5.79 -5.80
N ASP A 200 -14.04 -5.66 -7.13
CA ASP A 200 -13.89 -4.36 -7.81
C ASP A 200 -14.98 -3.37 -7.39
N ASP A 201 -16.23 -3.81 -7.31
CA ASP A 201 -17.36 -3.03 -6.79
C ASP A 201 -17.06 -2.50 -5.38
N ARG A 202 -16.49 -3.34 -4.51
CA ARG A 202 -16.15 -2.97 -3.13
C ARG A 202 -15.02 -1.96 -3.02
N ILE A 203 -14.00 -2.08 -3.86
CA ILE A 203 -12.82 -1.19 -3.81
C ILE A 203 -13.00 0.08 -4.65
N ASN A 204 -13.74 0.04 -5.75
CA ASN A 204 -13.78 1.12 -6.74
C ASN A 204 -15.14 1.82 -6.85
N GLU A 205 -16.25 1.17 -6.49
CA GLU A 205 -17.59 1.75 -6.62
C GLU A 205 -18.07 2.45 -5.34
N ASN A 206 -17.18 3.19 -4.68
CA ASN A 206 -17.50 3.95 -3.45
C ASN A 206 -17.62 5.46 -3.67
N MET A 207 -17.58 5.90 -4.94
CA MET A 207 -17.58 7.32 -5.27
C MET A 207 -19.00 7.88 -5.18
N THR A 208 -19.22 8.87 -4.30
CA THR A 208 -20.46 9.62 -4.27
C THR A 208 -20.53 10.61 -5.44
N ASP A 209 -21.75 11.11 -5.77
CA ASP A 209 -21.90 12.13 -6.83
C ASP A 209 -21.19 13.44 -6.46
N LYS A 210 -21.09 13.79 -5.17
CA LYS A 210 -20.31 14.93 -4.68
C LYS A 210 -18.83 14.78 -4.99
N ILE A 211 -18.25 13.61 -4.73
CA ILE A 211 -16.85 13.31 -5.02
C ILE A 211 -16.62 13.29 -6.52
N LEU A 212 -17.52 12.69 -7.30
CA LEU A 212 -17.44 12.70 -8.76
C LEU A 212 -17.42 14.13 -9.33
N ARG A 213 -18.28 15.03 -8.81
CA ARG A 213 -18.29 16.44 -9.21
C ARG A 213 -17.02 17.17 -8.80
N LEU A 214 -16.49 16.87 -7.61
CA LEU A 214 -15.21 17.42 -7.13
C LEU A 214 -14.05 16.97 -8.03
N TRP A 215 -14.03 15.72 -8.46
CA TRP A 215 -13.07 15.23 -9.47
C TRP A 215 -13.24 15.96 -10.81
N GLY A 216 -14.47 16.13 -11.28
CA GLY A 216 -14.79 16.89 -12.49
C GLY A 216 -14.26 18.32 -12.40
N LEU A 217 -14.43 19.00 -11.27
CA LEU A 217 -13.91 20.34 -11.01
C LEU A 217 -12.38 20.38 -11.10
N ALA A 218 -11.68 19.47 -10.42
CA ALA A 218 -10.22 19.37 -10.47
C ALA A 218 -9.71 19.12 -11.90
N LEU A 219 -10.32 18.17 -12.60
CA LEU A 219 -9.94 17.83 -13.98
C LEU A 219 -10.18 18.98 -14.95
N SER A 220 -11.27 19.77 -14.77
CA SER A 220 -11.55 20.94 -15.61
C SER A 220 -10.49 22.06 -15.47
N ARG A 221 -9.78 22.08 -14.35
CA ARG A 221 -8.68 23.02 -14.05
C ARG A 221 -7.31 22.52 -14.52
N THR A 222 -7.27 21.41 -15.25
CA THR A 222 -5.98 20.85 -15.67
C THR A 222 -5.20 21.81 -16.54
N GLU A 223 -4.03 22.20 -16.08
CA GLU A 223 -3.05 22.99 -16.83
C GLU A 223 -1.93 22.09 -17.35
N LEU A 224 -1.66 22.19 -18.65
CA LEU A 224 -0.50 21.59 -19.30
C LEU A 224 0.59 22.63 -19.51
N PHE A 225 1.81 22.32 -19.13
CA PHE A 225 2.96 23.24 -19.27
C PHE A 225 4.26 22.47 -19.51
N ALA A 226 5.40 23.18 -19.60
CA ALA A 226 6.70 22.59 -19.94
C ALA A 226 6.66 21.76 -21.24
N GLY A 227 6.01 22.29 -22.29
CA GLY A 227 5.85 21.58 -23.56
C GLY A 227 4.96 20.34 -23.49
N GLY A 228 3.98 20.33 -22.59
CA GLY A 228 3.05 19.21 -22.36
C GLY A 228 3.62 18.07 -21.53
N LYS A 229 4.83 18.21 -20.98
CA LYS A 229 5.46 17.20 -20.12
C LYS A 229 4.94 17.23 -18.68
N CYS A 230 4.46 18.40 -18.21
CA CYS A 230 3.87 18.59 -16.91
C CYS A 230 2.36 18.80 -17.01
N ALA A 231 1.62 18.23 -16.06
CA ALA A 231 0.21 18.49 -15.84
C ALA A 231 -0.04 18.81 -14.37
N LEU A 232 -0.87 19.79 -14.09
CA LEU A 232 -1.22 20.24 -12.75
C LEU A 232 -2.70 20.53 -12.67
N PHE A 233 -3.35 20.12 -11.59
CA PHE A 233 -4.64 20.63 -11.14
C PHE A 233 -4.62 20.87 -9.63
N TRP A 234 -5.67 21.51 -9.12
CA TRP A 234 -5.76 21.83 -7.71
C TRP A 234 -7.20 21.83 -7.20
N LEU A 235 -7.34 21.72 -5.86
CA LEU A 235 -8.59 21.89 -5.12
C LEU A 235 -8.34 22.77 -3.90
N ARG A 236 -9.32 23.66 -3.63
CA ARG A 236 -9.35 24.51 -2.43
C ARG A 236 -9.98 23.75 -1.26
N GLY A 237 -9.61 24.12 -0.03
CA GLY A 237 -10.13 23.48 1.16
C GLY A 237 -11.64 23.51 1.25
N PHE A 238 -12.28 24.67 0.98
CA PHE A 238 -13.75 24.80 1.02
C PHE A 238 -14.49 23.92 -0.02
N GLU A 239 -13.84 23.57 -1.13
CA GLU A 239 -14.40 22.68 -2.15
C GLU A 239 -14.36 21.22 -1.68
N ILE A 240 -13.26 20.82 -1.03
CA ILE A 240 -13.07 19.49 -0.46
C ILE A 240 -14.06 19.30 0.71
N ASP A 241 -14.15 20.27 1.61
CA ASP A 241 -15.08 20.24 2.74
C ASP A 241 -16.55 20.23 2.28
N GLY A 242 -16.88 20.98 1.23
CA GLY A 242 -18.23 21.00 0.64
C GLY A 242 -18.68 19.68 -0.01
N ALA A 243 -17.70 18.83 -0.38
CA ALA A 243 -17.97 17.51 -0.93
C ALA A 243 -17.95 16.39 0.14
N ASP A 244 -17.75 16.72 1.42
CA ASP A 244 -17.56 15.76 2.51
C ASP A 244 -16.45 14.74 2.18
N ALA A 245 -15.43 15.18 1.44
CA ALA A 245 -14.36 14.33 0.95
C ALA A 245 -13.32 14.05 2.05
N ASP A 246 -13.16 12.80 2.39
CA ASP A 246 -12.07 12.36 3.25
C ASP A 246 -10.71 12.34 2.50
N SER A 247 -9.66 11.85 3.18
CA SER A 247 -8.33 11.77 2.57
C SER A 247 -8.26 10.76 1.42
N ASN A 248 -9.12 9.74 1.42
CA ASN A 248 -9.11 8.64 0.46
C ASN A 248 -9.93 8.97 -0.78
N ALA A 249 -10.95 9.85 -0.64
CA ALA A 249 -11.81 10.28 -1.74
C ALA A 249 -11.06 10.94 -2.92
N LEU A 250 -9.86 11.45 -2.67
CA LEU A 250 -9.00 12.08 -3.69
C LEU A 250 -7.88 11.14 -4.18
N ASP A 251 -7.79 9.94 -3.64
CA ASP A 251 -6.80 8.97 -4.08
C ASP A 251 -7.11 8.50 -5.50
N GLY A 252 -6.08 8.34 -6.27
CA GLY A 252 -6.23 7.97 -7.69
C GLY A 252 -6.50 9.14 -8.65
N LEU A 253 -7.06 10.28 -8.19
CA LEU A 253 -7.38 11.43 -9.04
C LEU A 253 -6.16 11.92 -9.85
N ILE A 254 -5.00 12.05 -9.21
CA ILE A 254 -3.77 12.47 -9.88
C ILE A 254 -3.34 11.53 -11.00
N ASN A 255 -3.69 10.24 -10.93
CA ASN A 255 -3.35 9.26 -11.95
C ASN A 255 -4.05 9.54 -13.29
N MET A 256 -5.15 10.31 -13.27
CA MET A 256 -5.83 10.74 -14.50
C MET A 256 -4.93 11.65 -15.34
N LEU A 257 -4.13 12.51 -14.73
CA LEU A 257 -3.16 13.35 -15.43
C LEU A 257 -2.08 12.51 -16.12
N MET A 258 -1.66 11.41 -15.51
CA MET A 258 -0.67 10.50 -16.10
C MET A 258 -1.19 9.75 -17.35
N ARG A 259 -2.51 9.78 -17.62
CA ARG A 259 -3.10 9.23 -18.85
C ARG A 259 -3.01 10.18 -20.04
N ILE A 260 -2.73 11.45 -19.81
CA ILE A 260 -2.60 12.44 -20.88
C ILE A 260 -1.33 12.13 -21.68
N LYS A 261 -1.46 12.05 -23.00
CA LYS A 261 -0.35 11.77 -23.91
C LYS A 261 0.75 12.83 -23.75
N GLY A 262 1.98 12.39 -23.51
CA GLY A 262 3.14 13.28 -23.37
C GLY A 262 3.45 13.66 -21.92
N VAL A 263 2.51 13.58 -21.00
CA VAL A 263 2.74 13.91 -19.59
C VAL A 263 3.74 12.93 -18.96
N LYS A 264 4.74 13.49 -18.32
CA LYS A 264 5.81 12.79 -17.61
C LYS A 264 5.79 13.07 -16.11
N VAL A 265 5.28 14.23 -15.71
CA VAL A 265 5.16 14.67 -14.32
C VAL A 265 3.75 15.20 -14.11
N ALA A 266 3.03 14.61 -13.17
CA ALA A 266 1.70 15.05 -12.74
C ALA A 266 1.77 15.60 -11.32
N LEU A 267 1.05 16.69 -11.08
CA LEU A 267 1.02 17.44 -9.85
C LEU A 267 -0.43 17.68 -9.43
N PHE A 268 -0.72 17.43 -8.16
CA PHE A 268 -1.99 17.76 -7.54
C PHE A 268 -1.75 18.54 -6.26
N LEU A 269 -2.27 19.75 -6.20
CA LEU A 269 -2.21 20.60 -5.01
C LEU A 269 -3.59 20.67 -4.35
N ALA A 270 -3.69 20.20 -3.12
CA ALA A 270 -4.90 20.23 -2.30
C ALA A 270 -4.69 21.11 -1.07
N GLU A 271 -5.56 22.09 -0.85
CA GLU A 271 -5.59 22.84 0.41
C GLU A 271 -6.30 22.00 1.48
N LYS A 272 -5.66 21.81 2.63
CA LYS A 272 -6.25 21.05 3.76
C LYS A 272 -5.75 21.61 5.08
N ASN A 273 -6.69 22.00 5.97
CA ASN A 273 -6.40 22.46 7.33
C ASN A 273 -5.34 23.59 7.39
N GLY A 274 -5.43 24.59 6.51
CA GLY A 274 -4.50 25.71 6.46
C GLY A 274 -3.10 25.40 5.91
N ASN A 275 -2.90 24.19 5.38
CA ASN A 275 -1.68 23.78 4.69
C ASN A 275 -2.00 23.32 3.26
N ASN A 276 -0.98 23.21 2.43
CA ASN A 276 -1.11 22.72 1.08
C ASN A 276 -0.44 21.34 0.96
N LYS A 277 -1.20 20.32 0.58
CA LYS A 277 -0.68 18.97 0.29
C LYS A 277 -0.38 18.88 -1.19
N LEU A 278 0.89 18.71 -1.53
CA LEU A 278 1.34 18.41 -2.88
C LEU A 278 1.46 16.90 -3.05
N SER A 279 0.81 16.37 -4.07
CA SER A 279 1.04 15.01 -4.56
C SER A 279 1.74 15.07 -5.90
N VAL A 280 2.71 14.18 -6.12
CA VAL A 280 3.51 14.09 -7.34
C VAL A 280 3.48 12.68 -7.88
N ARG A 281 3.29 12.53 -9.19
CA ARG A 281 3.52 11.29 -9.93
C ARG A 281 4.48 11.54 -11.08
N SER A 282 5.30 10.55 -11.40
CA SER A 282 6.24 10.69 -12.52
C SER A 282 6.47 9.39 -13.27
N ARG A 283 7.04 9.53 -14.47
CA ARG A 283 7.60 8.44 -15.27
C ARG A 283 9.03 8.78 -15.67
N ALA A 284 9.83 7.75 -15.86
CA ALA A 284 11.21 7.91 -16.35
C ALA A 284 11.29 8.90 -17.53
N PRO A 285 12.31 9.75 -17.57
CA PRO A 285 13.48 9.79 -16.69
C PRO A 285 13.31 10.61 -15.40
N TYR A 286 12.12 11.11 -15.10
CA TYR A 286 11.84 11.97 -13.94
C TYR A 286 11.50 11.17 -12.68
N SER A 287 11.85 11.74 -11.51
CA SER A 287 11.57 11.18 -10.18
C SER A 287 10.60 12.09 -9.41
N ALA A 288 9.47 11.53 -8.99
CA ALA A 288 8.51 12.23 -8.14
C ALA A 288 9.13 12.59 -6.79
N ARG A 289 9.95 11.69 -6.21
CA ARG A 289 10.65 11.90 -4.95
C ARG A 289 11.58 13.11 -5.02
N ASP A 290 12.37 13.23 -6.09
CA ASP A 290 13.33 14.32 -6.23
C ASP A 290 12.62 15.68 -6.38
N LEU A 291 11.46 15.71 -7.05
CA LEU A 291 10.66 16.93 -7.11
C LEU A 291 10.00 17.27 -5.77
N ALA A 292 9.43 16.29 -5.08
CA ALA A 292 8.80 16.49 -3.77
C ALA A 292 9.82 16.92 -2.70
N SER A 293 11.06 16.43 -2.76
CA SER A 293 12.13 16.80 -1.81
C SER A 293 12.49 18.29 -1.84
N ARG A 294 12.27 18.97 -2.98
CA ARG A 294 12.46 20.43 -3.12
C ARG A 294 11.47 21.24 -2.29
N PHE A 295 10.39 20.61 -1.85
CA PHE A 295 9.37 21.16 -0.96
C PHE A 295 9.41 20.54 0.45
N GLY A 296 10.55 19.90 0.82
CA GLY A 296 10.69 19.24 2.12
C GLY A 296 9.89 17.94 2.24
N GLY A 297 9.42 17.38 1.12
CA GLY A 297 8.69 16.13 1.06
C GLY A 297 9.54 14.92 0.73
N GLY A 298 8.88 13.79 0.41
CA GLY A 298 9.55 12.53 0.08
C GLY A 298 8.57 11.50 -0.48
N GLY A 299 9.04 10.27 -0.64
CA GLY A 299 8.27 9.15 -1.15
C GLY A 299 9.07 8.27 -2.11
N HIS A 300 8.36 7.53 -2.95
CA HIS A 300 8.96 6.64 -3.95
C HIS A 300 9.35 7.38 -5.24
N GLN A 301 10.14 6.73 -6.08
CA GLN A 301 10.60 7.30 -7.33
C GLN A 301 9.46 7.80 -8.23
N ASN A 302 8.36 7.07 -8.33
CA ASN A 302 7.22 7.38 -9.20
C ASN A 302 6.04 8.05 -8.49
N ALA A 303 6.03 8.06 -7.15
CA ALA A 303 4.95 8.58 -6.31
C ALA A 303 5.50 9.22 -5.03
N ALA A 304 5.28 10.51 -4.85
CA ALA A 304 5.78 11.25 -3.70
C ALA A 304 4.83 12.39 -3.33
N GLY A 305 5.07 13.02 -2.18
CA GLY A 305 4.29 14.17 -1.73
C GLY A 305 5.04 15.07 -0.79
N ALA A 306 4.50 16.27 -0.57
CA ALA A 306 5.01 17.25 0.38
C ALA A 306 3.86 17.98 1.07
N LYS A 307 4.10 18.45 2.32
CA LYS A 307 3.25 19.45 2.97
C LYS A 307 3.95 20.80 2.87
N ILE A 308 3.25 21.79 2.34
CA ILE A 308 3.80 23.12 2.08
C ILE A 308 2.97 24.13 2.88
N SER A 309 3.62 24.87 3.79
CA SER A 309 3.01 25.96 4.54
C SER A 309 3.00 27.23 3.71
N GLY A 310 1.99 28.10 3.90
CA GLY A 310 1.87 29.38 3.22
C GLY A 310 0.59 29.54 2.43
N GLY A 311 0.45 30.71 1.78
CA GLY A 311 -0.72 31.00 0.95
C GLY A 311 -0.86 30.03 -0.23
N PHE A 312 -2.11 29.71 -0.54
CA PHE A 312 -2.38 28.71 -1.60
C PHE A 312 -1.86 29.18 -2.97
N GLU A 313 -2.14 30.42 -3.36
CA GLU A 313 -1.77 30.97 -4.66
C GLU A 313 -0.24 31.04 -4.83
N ASP A 314 0.47 31.46 -3.78
CA ASP A 314 1.94 31.49 -3.79
C ASP A 314 2.54 30.08 -3.89
N THR A 315 1.92 29.13 -3.19
CA THR A 315 2.32 27.73 -3.27
C THR A 315 2.07 27.15 -4.66
N LEU A 316 0.91 27.42 -5.25
CA LEU A 316 0.57 26.97 -6.60
C LEU A 316 1.55 27.50 -7.64
N ALA A 317 1.86 28.80 -7.58
CA ALA A 317 2.84 29.44 -8.47
C ALA A 317 4.25 28.86 -8.28
N SER A 318 4.66 28.62 -7.02
CA SER A 318 5.96 28.03 -6.68
C SER A 318 6.09 26.59 -7.20
N VAL A 319 5.05 25.76 -7.01
CA VAL A 319 5.01 24.38 -7.48
C VAL A 319 5.13 24.31 -9.01
N LYS A 320 4.38 25.14 -9.72
CA LYS A 320 4.43 25.22 -11.18
C LYS A 320 5.83 25.61 -11.67
N LYS A 321 6.38 26.69 -11.11
CA LYS A 321 7.72 27.20 -11.46
C LYS A 321 8.81 26.16 -11.22
N GLU A 322 8.77 25.48 -10.10
CA GLU A 322 9.79 24.49 -9.73
C GLU A 322 9.69 23.22 -10.58
N ALA A 323 8.47 22.78 -10.93
CA ALA A 323 8.26 21.67 -11.84
C ALA A 323 8.75 22.00 -13.28
N GLU A 324 8.52 23.21 -13.76
CA GLU A 324 9.07 23.68 -15.06
C GLU A 324 10.59 23.58 -15.09
N LYS A 325 11.26 24.12 -14.07
CA LYS A 325 12.72 24.04 -13.94
C LYS A 325 13.19 22.58 -13.89
N TYR A 326 12.52 21.76 -13.08
CA TYR A 326 12.88 20.36 -12.90
C TYR A 326 12.87 19.60 -14.22
N VAL A 327 11.81 19.79 -15.02
CA VAL A 327 11.68 19.11 -16.32
C VAL A 327 12.62 19.70 -17.40
N ALA A 328 12.94 20.98 -17.31
CA ALA A 328 13.91 21.62 -18.22
C ALA A 328 15.34 21.13 -18.00
N PHE A 329 15.76 20.96 -16.73
CA PHE A 329 17.12 20.54 -16.36
C PHE A 329 17.30 19.02 -16.27
N GLY A 330 16.22 18.27 -16.06
CA GLY A 330 16.27 16.80 -15.92
C GLY A 330 16.72 16.03 -17.18
N ASN A 331 16.91 16.71 -18.31
CA ASN A 331 17.48 16.12 -19.52
C ASN A 331 19.03 16.08 -19.52
N THR A 332 19.72 16.66 -18.52
CA THR A 332 21.17 16.80 -18.50
C THR A 332 21.89 15.71 -17.71
N SER A 333 21.17 14.81 -17.02
CA SER A 333 21.78 13.74 -16.19
C SER A 333 21.71 12.34 -16.80
N ALA A 334 21.26 12.22 -18.05
CA ALA A 334 21.18 10.94 -18.78
C ALA A 334 21.99 11.06 -20.10
N GLN A 335 23.29 11.33 -19.98
CA GLN A 335 24.30 11.07 -21.01
C GLN A 335 25.45 10.25 -20.40
#